data_1e8ed8747f92ac4e689aba56bf917a9d
#
_entry.id   1e8ed8747f92ac4e689aba56bf917a9d
#
_cell.length_a   1.000
_cell.length_b   1.000
_cell.length_c   1.000
_cell.angle_alpha   90.00
_cell.angle_beta   90.00
_cell.angle_gamma   90.00
#
_symmetry.space_group_name_H-M   'P 1'
#
loop_
_entity.id
_entity.type
_entity.pdbx_description
1 polymer ?
#
loop_
_entity_poly.entity_id
_entity_poly.type
_entity_poly.pdbx_seq_one_letter_code
_entity_poly.pdbx_strand_id
1 'polypeptide(L)'
;MIDDTQHENLYGSYEWKHPTQVAGVPWKNPVATASGTFQYAAVRWFYDVSQLGAVTTKGVSPVPWEGNPGIRTAEGPSSNINAVGLQNPGVDHYLEDDLPKLKAINATVIANVAGHCDDDYVEVVSKLNNSPADMLEINVSCPNVSAGGMSVGTDPVALSRLITRLRKLTDKKMIVKLTPNVTDITVPARAAVESGADALSMINTLLGMRINIRTGEPIIDHVTGGVSGPAVLPMGLVAVWKTRSALPNTPIIGIGGIDSGEKALEYLYAGANAVEVGAAALFEPTAPLRVARELDDLLDERPELADKLAKGETWR
;
A
#
# COMPACT_ATOMS: atom_id res chain seq x y z
N MET A 1 -11.33 -32.05 -2.11
CA MET A 1 -11.56 -30.70 -2.67
C MET A 1 -12.60 -30.05 -1.77
N ILE A 2 -12.23 -29.02 -1.04
CA ILE A 2 -13.18 -28.23 -0.26
C ILE A 2 -13.90 -27.34 -1.27
N ASP A 3 -15.23 -27.39 -1.28
CA ASP A 3 -16.07 -26.60 -2.20
C ASP A 3 -15.86 -25.11 -1.88
N ASP A 4 -15.24 -24.38 -2.79
CA ASP A 4 -14.91 -22.95 -2.65
C ASP A 4 -16.15 -22.02 -2.62
N THR A 5 -17.36 -22.57 -2.73
CA THR A 5 -18.63 -21.81 -2.81
C THR A 5 -19.39 -21.69 -1.49
N GLN A 6 -18.93 -22.36 -0.40
CA GLN A 6 -19.59 -22.36 0.91
C GLN A 6 -18.76 -21.68 1.99
N HIS A 7 -18.37 -20.43 1.78
CA HIS A 7 -17.83 -19.63 2.88
C HIS A 7 -18.99 -18.85 3.53
N GLU A 8 -19.32 -19.21 4.75
CA GLU A 8 -20.06 -18.31 5.62
C GLU A 8 -19.23 -17.01 5.72
N ASN A 9 -19.66 -15.98 4.99
CA ASN A 9 -19.10 -14.64 5.11
C ASN A 9 -19.36 -14.18 6.55
N LEU A 10 -18.41 -14.36 7.45
CA LEU A 10 -18.53 -14.07 8.88
C LEU A 10 -19.02 -12.63 9.16
N TYR A 11 -18.86 -11.75 8.18
CA TYR A 11 -19.24 -10.34 8.29
C TYR A 11 -20.49 -9.96 7.48
N GLY A 12 -21.10 -10.88 6.71
CA GLY A 12 -22.25 -10.59 5.86
C GLY A 12 -21.94 -9.57 4.74
N SER A 13 -22.96 -9.24 3.93
CA SER A 13 -22.90 -8.11 3.01
C SER A 13 -23.06 -6.80 3.76
N TYR A 14 -22.40 -5.74 3.27
CA TYR A 14 -22.53 -4.38 3.80
C TYR A 14 -22.86 -3.42 2.65
N GLU A 15 -23.83 -2.53 2.86
CA GLU A 15 -24.16 -1.48 1.91
C GLU A 15 -23.35 -0.22 2.23
N TRP A 16 -22.37 0.07 1.38
CA TRP A 16 -21.50 1.23 1.54
C TRP A 16 -22.21 2.53 1.21
N LYS A 17 -22.15 3.52 2.11
CA LYS A 17 -22.81 4.82 1.98
C LYS A 17 -21.88 5.88 1.42
N HIS A 18 -20.57 5.75 1.65
CA HIS A 18 -19.56 6.76 1.38
C HIS A 18 -18.47 6.27 0.40
N PRO A 19 -18.77 6.21 -0.91
CA PRO A 19 -17.76 5.89 -1.91
C PRO A 19 -16.73 7.02 -2.03
N THR A 20 -15.57 6.68 -2.59
CA THR A 20 -14.55 7.66 -2.97
C THR A 20 -14.03 7.37 -4.38
N GLN A 21 -13.08 8.19 -4.84
CA GLN A 21 -12.31 7.88 -6.03
C GLN A 21 -10.84 8.29 -5.84
N VAL A 22 -9.95 7.50 -6.42
CA VAL A 22 -8.51 7.78 -6.44
C VAL A 22 -8.04 7.88 -7.89
N ALA A 23 -7.51 9.02 -8.28
CA ALA A 23 -7.07 9.29 -9.66
C ALA A 23 -8.14 8.99 -10.74
N GLY A 24 -9.42 9.18 -10.41
CA GLY A 24 -10.55 8.89 -11.29
C GLY A 24 -11.00 7.43 -11.30
N VAL A 25 -10.37 6.53 -10.55
CA VAL A 25 -10.84 5.15 -10.35
C VAL A 25 -11.81 5.12 -9.17
N PRO A 26 -13.06 4.66 -9.36
CA PRO A 26 -14.06 4.61 -8.29
C PRO A 26 -13.76 3.49 -7.30
N TRP A 27 -13.93 3.78 -6.00
CA TRP A 27 -13.82 2.85 -4.90
C TRP A 27 -15.12 2.82 -4.10
N LYS A 28 -15.56 1.64 -3.64
CA LYS A 28 -16.80 1.46 -2.87
C LYS A 28 -16.76 2.19 -1.52
N ASN A 29 -15.58 2.31 -0.93
CA ASN A 29 -15.29 3.02 0.32
C ASN A 29 -13.83 3.46 0.33
N PRO A 30 -13.39 4.36 1.23
CA PRO A 30 -12.03 4.90 1.21
C PRO A 30 -10.94 3.96 1.77
N VAL A 31 -11.17 2.65 1.94
CA VAL A 31 -10.22 1.74 2.58
C VAL A 31 -9.75 0.64 1.63
N ALA A 32 -8.44 0.46 1.58
CA ALA A 32 -7.79 -0.65 0.87
C ALA A 32 -6.83 -1.43 1.79
N THR A 33 -6.35 -2.58 1.32
CA THR A 33 -5.26 -3.32 1.95
C THR A 33 -3.91 -2.70 1.59
N ALA A 34 -2.90 -2.81 2.47
CA ALA A 34 -1.52 -2.45 2.13
C ALA A 34 -0.77 -3.66 1.54
N SER A 35 0.07 -3.43 0.55
CA SER A 35 0.72 -4.46 -0.29
C SER A 35 1.50 -5.53 0.50
N GLY A 36 2.19 -5.14 1.57
CA GLY A 36 3.08 -6.04 2.31
C GLY A 36 2.36 -7.03 3.23
N THR A 37 1.08 -6.85 3.50
CA THR A 37 0.32 -7.54 4.55
C THR A 37 -0.92 -8.27 4.03
N PHE A 38 -1.10 -8.32 2.72
CA PHE A 38 -2.24 -8.95 2.07
C PHE A 38 -1.83 -10.17 1.26
N GLN A 39 -2.54 -11.29 1.49
CA GLN A 39 -2.52 -12.50 0.65
C GLN A 39 -3.95 -13.02 0.52
N TYR A 40 -4.49 -13.00 -0.70
CA TYR A 40 -5.87 -13.45 -0.96
C TYR A 40 -6.14 -14.87 -0.47
N ALA A 41 -5.23 -15.80 -0.74
CA ALA A 41 -5.37 -17.20 -0.31
C ALA A 41 -5.54 -17.37 1.21
N ALA A 42 -5.00 -16.46 2.02
CA ALA A 42 -5.12 -16.48 3.48
C ALA A 42 -6.39 -15.76 3.96
N VAL A 43 -6.70 -14.58 3.41
CA VAL A 43 -7.77 -13.73 3.96
C VAL A 43 -9.17 -14.07 3.45
N ARG A 44 -9.30 -14.72 2.28
CA ARG A 44 -10.59 -15.13 1.68
C ARG A 44 -11.47 -15.98 2.60
N TRP A 45 -10.88 -16.63 3.58
CA TRP A 45 -11.59 -17.44 4.57
C TRP A 45 -12.26 -16.63 5.68
N PHE A 46 -11.88 -15.37 5.85
CA PHE A 46 -12.37 -14.51 6.92
C PHE A 46 -13.44 -13.54 6.44
N TYR A 47 -13.29 -13.01 5.22
CA TYR A 47 -14.25 -12.06 4.65
C TYR A 47 -14.15 -11.98 3.12
N ASP A 48 -15.20 -11.46 2.50
CA ASP A 48 -15.21 -11.12 1.08
C ASP A 48 -14.42 -9.82 0.85
N VAL A 49 -13.21 -9.95 0.29
CA VAL A 49 -12.31 -8.82 0.06
C VAL A 49 -12.85 -7.84 -1.00
N SER A 50 -13.81 -8.25 -1.82
CA SER A 50 -14.48 -7.35 -2.78
C SER A 50 -15.29 -6.26 -2.10
N GLN A 51 -15.55 -6.36 -0.81
CA GLN A 51 -16.21 -5.32 -0.01
C GLN A 51 -15.30 -4.11 0.23
N LEU A 52 -13.99 -4.24 0.13
CA LEU A 52 -13.06 -3.12 0.27
C LEU A 52 -13.13 -2.16 -0.93
N GLY A 53 -12.71 -0.92 -0.71
CA GLY A 53 -12.58 0.08 -1.77
C GLY A 53 -11.61 -0.35 -2.85
N ALA A 54 -10.46 -0.89 -2.44
CA ALA A 54 -9.51 -1.55 -3.32
C ALA A 54 -8.69 -2.62 -2.57
N VAL A 55 -8.00 -3.46 -3.33
CA VAL A 55 -7.06 -4.47 -2.83
C VAL A 55 -5.69 -4.19 -3.43
N THR A 56 -4.77 -3.70 -2.59
CA THR A 56 -3.36 -3.59 -2.99
C THR A 56 -2.67 -4.91 -2.71
N THR A 57 -2.20 -5.55 -3.78
CA THR A 57 -1.65 -6.90 -3.72
C THR A 57 -0.19 -6.91 -3.25
N LYS A 58 0.35 -8.09 -2.97
CA LYS A 58 1.77 -8.27 -2.72
C LYS A 58 2.58 -7.71 -3.88
N GLY A 59 3.70 -7.05 -3.57
CA GLY A 59 4.63 -6.58 -4.59
C GLY A 59 5.18 -7.74 -5.41
N VAL A 60 5.08 -7.62 -6.72
CA VAL A 60 5.58 -8.62 -7.67
C VAL A 60 6.82 -8.15 -8.38
N SER A 61 7.73 -9.08 -8.64
CA SER A 61 9.00 -8.91 -9.33
C SER A 61 9.00 -9.66 -10.66
N PRO A 62 10.00 -9.46 -11.56
CA PRO A 62 10.05 -10.16 -12.84
C PRO A 62 10.05 -11.69 -12.67
N VAL A 63 10.75 -12.19 -11.67
CA VAL A 63 10.92 -13.60 -11.33
C VAL A 63 10.61 -13.83 -9.86
N PRO A 64 10.38 -15.07 -9.41
CA PRO A 64 10.19 -15.36 -7.98
C PRO A 64 11.39 -14.91 -7.12
N TRP A 65 11.11 -14.28 -5.99
CA TRP A 65 12.11 -13.91 -4.98
C TRP A 65 11.82 -14.62 -3.66
N GLU A 66 12.85 -15.28 -3.12
CA GLU A 66 12.76 -16.05 -1.86
C GLU A 66 12.69 -15.15 -0.62
N GLY A 67 13.10 -13.89 -0.75
CA GLY A 67 13.25 -12.97 0.37
C GLY A 67 14.51 -13.24 1.20
N ASN A 68 14.61 -12.55 2.34
CA ASN A 68 15.77 -12.70 3.22
C ASN A 68 15.71 -14.02 4.03
N PRO A 69 16.85 -14.64 4.32
CA PRO A 69 16.91 -15.82 5.17
C PRO A 69 16.72 -15.49 6.67
N GLY A 70 16.51 -16.52 7.49
CA GLY A 70 16.51 -16.44 8.94
C GLY A 70 15.27 -15.76 9.56
N ILE A 71 15.44 -15.13 10.72
CA ILE A 71 14.38 -14.41 11.43
C ILE A 71 14.11 -13.07 10.75
N ARG A 72 12.96 -12.93 10.12
CA ARG A 72 12.61 -11.78 9.26
C ARG A 72 11.62 -10.80 9.87
N THR A 73 10.97 -11.19 10.97
CA THR A 73 9.94 -10.38 11.62
C THR A 73 10.05 -10.49 13.13
N ALA A 74 9.77 -9.38 13.82
CA ALA A 74 9.69 -9.37 15.29
C ALA A 74 8.76 -8.25 15.76
N GLU A 75 8.17 -8.45 16.92
CA GLU A 75 7.33 -7.44 17.56
C GLU A 75 8.16 -6.37 18.28
N GLY A 76 7.63 -5.15 18.31
CA GLY A 76 8.13 -4.02 19.06
C GLY A 76 7.01 -3.35 19.88
N PRO A 77 7.33 -2.39 20.75
CA PRO A 77 6.31 -1.60 21.45
C PRO A 77 5.38 -0.93 20.42
N SER A 78 4.09 -1.29 20.43
CA SER A 78 3.08 -0.78 19.47
C SER A 78 3.52 -0.83 18.01
N SER A 79 4.40 -1.77 17.66
CA SER A 79 5.01 -1.84 16.33
C SER A 79 5.40 -3.26 15.94
N ASN A 80 5.61 -3.46 14.66
CA ASN A 80 6.23 -4.63 14.08
C ASN A 80 7.47 -4.19 13.29
N ILE A 81 8.57 -4.96 13.41
CA ILE A 81 9.76 -4.76 12.59
C ILE A 81 9.90 -5.93 11.63
N ASN A 82 10.17 -5.65 10.35
CA ASN A 82 10.32 -6.69 9.35
C ASN A 82 11.44 -6.41 8.35
N ALA A 83 12.08 -7.48 7.90
CA ALA A 83 13.01 -7.51 6.79
C ALA A 83 12.69 -8.73 5.91
N VAL A 84 11.46 -8.84 5.41
CA VAL A 84 10.99 -10.00 4.61
C VAL A 84 11.77 -10.15 3.30
N GLY A 85 12.30 -9.06 2.74
CA GLY A 85 13.07 -9.12 1.50
C GLY A 85 12.23 -9.34 0.25
N LEU A 86 11.01 -8.78 0.24
CA LEU A 86 10.10 -8.79 -0.92
C LEU A 86 9.77 -10.19 -1.46
N GLN A 87 9.77 -11.22 -0.62
CA GLN A 87 9.36 -12.58 -1.03
C GLN A 87 8.04 -12.54 -1.81
N ASN A 88 8.06 -13.06 -3.04
CA ASN A 88 6.89 -13.09 -3.92
C ASN A 88 7.09 -14.14 -5.03
N PRO A 89 6.00 -14.62 -5.67
CA PRO A 89 6.06 -15.68 -6.67
C PRO A 89 6.42 -15.21 -8.09
N GLY A 90 6.66 -13.90 -8.29
CA GLY A 90 6.91 -13.31 -9.60
C GLY A 90 5.63 -12.91 -10.34
N VAL A 91 5.80 -12.04 -11.35
CA VAL A 91 4.69 -11.44 -12.08
C VAL A 91 3.92 -12.45 -12.94
N ASP A 92 4.57 -13.48 -13.47
CA ASP A 92 3.89 -14.48 -14.30
C ASP A 92 2.90 -15.31 -13.47
N HIS A 93 3.32 -15.80 -12.30
CA HIS A 93 2.40 -16.47 -11.36
C HIS A 93 1.25 -15.53 -10.93
N TYR A 94 1.55 -14.27 -10.64
CA TYR A 94 0.53 -13.29 -10.25
C TYR A 94 -0.54 -13.11 -11.34
N LEU A 95 -0.13 -13.05 -12.61
CA LEU A 95 -1.04 -12.93 -13.76
C LEU A 95 -1.85 -14.19 -14.01
N GLU A 96 -1.29 -15.37 -13.74
CA GLU A 96 -1.94 -16.67 -13.98
C GLU A 96 -2.85 -17.10 -12.83
N ASP A 97 -2.54 -16.73 -11.58
CA ASP A 97 -3.21 -17.26 -10.39
C ASP A 97 -3.89 -16.19 -9.52
N ASP A 98 -3.13 -15.23 -8.98
CA ASP A 98 -3.64 -14.30 -7.96
C ASP A 98 -4.62 -13.26 -8.55
N LEU A 99 -4.24 -12.60 -9.63
CA LEU A 99 -5.04 -11.54 -10.23
C LEU A 99 -6.38 -12.04 -10.79
N PRO A 100 -6.45 -13.18 -11.52
CA PRO A 100 -7.72 -13.72 -11.99
C PRO A 100 -8.70 -14.03 -10.85
N LYS A 101 -8.24 -14.57 -9.72
CA LYS A 101 -9.07 -14.86 -8.56
C LYS A 101 -9.70 -13.59 -7.96
N LEU A 102 -8.91 -12.51 -7.83
CA LEU A 102 -9.41 -11.22 -7.35
C LEU A 102 -10.41 -10.59 -8.33
N LYS A 103 -10.16 -10.69 -9.62
CA LYS A 103 -11.08 -10.16 -10.64
C LYS A 103 -12.36 -10.99 -10.76
N ALA A 104 -12.31 -12.28 -10.50
CA ALA A 104 -13.50 -13.14 -10.47
C ALA A 104 -14.52 -12.73 -9.39
N ILE A 105 -14.08 -12.14 -8.30
CA ILE A 105 -14.95 -11.59 -7.23
C ILE A 105 -15.23 -10.09 -7.40
N ASN A 106 -14.89 -9.50 -8.54
CA ASN A 106 -15.06 -8.06 -8.84
C ASN A 106 -14.36 -7.10 -7.86
N ALA A 107 -13.21 -7.48 -7.32
CA ALA A 107 -12.38 -6.57 -6.55
C ALA A 107 -11.76 -5.49 -7.43
N THR A 108 -11.64 -4.25 -6.91
CA THR A 108 -10.77 -3.22 -7.49
C THR A 108 -9.34 -3.53 -7.08
N VAL A 109 -8.47 -3.82 -8.05
CA VAL A 109 -7.12 -4.35 -7.79
C VAL A 109 -6.04 -3.35 -8.13
N ILE A 110 -5.20 -3.06 -7.14
CA ILE A 110 -3.96 -2.30 -7.28
C ILE A 110 -2.80 -3.31 -7.29
N ALA A 111 -2.19 -3.52 -8.45
CA ALA A 111 -1.02 -4.40 -8.56
C ALA A 111 0.23 -3.66 -8.07
N ASN A 112 0.83 -4.13 -6.97
CA ASN A 112 2.07 -3.53 -6.47
C ASN A 112 3.28 -4.08 -7.24
N VAL A 113 4.14 -3.17 -7.68
CA VAL A 113 5.33 -3.46 -8.51
C VAL A 113 6.59 -3.25 -7.70
N ALA A 114 7.46 -4.25 -7.66
CA ALA A 114 8.75 -4.21 -6.99
C ALA A 114 9.89 -4.52 -7.96
N GLY A 115 11.05 -3.90 -7.74
CA GLY A 115 12.25 -4.10 -8.54
C GLY A 115 13.52 -3.83 -7.74
N HIS A 116 14.62 -4.50 -8.08
CA HIS A 116 15.97 -4.22 -7.58
C HIS A 116 16.74 -3.27 -8.49
N CYS A 117 16.28 -3.10 -9.73
CA CYS A 117 16.82 -2.17 -10.72
C CYS A 117 15.70 -1.63 -11.62
N ASP A 118 15.99 -0.59 -12.39
CA ASP A 118 15.02 0.04 -13.29
C ASP A 118 14.41 -0.95 -14.29
N ASP A 119 15.19 -1.94 -14.77
CA ASP A 119 14.73 -2.91 -15.75
C ASP A 119 13.72 -3.91 -15.17
N ASP A 120 13.83 -4.26 -13.89
CA ASP A 120 12.83 -5.08 -13.20
C ASP A 120 11.45 -4.40 -13.23
N TYR A 121 11.40 -3.11 -12.89
CA TYR A 121 10.16 -2.34 -12.94
C TYR A 121 9.58 -2.27 -14.35
N VAL A 122 10.44 -2.07 -15.36
CA VAL A 122 10.06 -2.01 -16.78
C VAL A 122 9.42 -3.32 -17.21
N GLU A 123 10.04 -4.46 -16.89
CA GLU A 123 9.51 -5.78 -17.23
C GLU A 123 8.13 -6.01 -16.58
N VAL A 124 8.01 -5.78 -15.27
CA VAL A 124 6.75 -6.00 -14.54
C VAL A 124 5.66 -5.09 -15.06
N VAL A 125 5.91 -3.77 -15.22
CA VAL A 125 4.92 -2.82 -15.72
C VAL A 125 4.49 -3.18 -17.14
N SER A 126 5.41 -3.60 -18.01
CA SER A 126 5.09 -4.03 -19.38
C SER A 126 4.14 -5.23 -19.40
N LYS A 127 4.36 -6.23 -18.54
CA LYS A 127 3.47 -7.40 -18.40
C LYS A 127 2.12 -7.02 -17.82
N LEU A 128 2.08 -6.13 -16.82
CA LEU A 128 0.85 -5.68 -16.17
C LEU A 128 0.02 -4.71 -17.02
N ASN A 129 0.61 -4.03 -18.00
CA ASN A 129 -0.09 -3.03 -18.82
C ASN A 129 -1.37 -3.60 -19.47
N ASN A 130 -1.30 -4.82 -20.01
CA ASN A 130 -2.42 -5.48 -20.66
C ASN A 130 -3.26 -6.37 -19.72
N SER A 131 -2.96 -6.38 -18.43
CA SER A 131 -3.67 -7.16 -17.42
C SER A 131 -4.99 -6.51 -16.99
N PRO A 132 -5.90 -7.23 -16.36
CA PRO A 132 -7.14 -6.65 -15.80
C PRO A 132 -6.95 -5.90 -14.48
N ALA A 133 -5.72 -5.68 -13.99
CA ALA A 133 -5.48 -4.82 -12.82
C ALA A 133 -5.98 -3.39 -13.09
N ASP A 134 -6.63 -2.77 -12.10
CA ASP A 134 -7.25 -1.46 -12.26
C ASP A 134 -6.22 -0.33 -12.14
N MET A 135 -5.23 -0.49 -11.27
CA MET A 135 -4.14 0.47 -11.01
C MET A 135 -2.82 -0.26 -10.77
N LEU A 136 -1.71 0.48 -10.88
CA LEU A 136 -0.36 0.02 -10.51
C LEU A 136 0.16 0.83 -9.34
N GLU A 137 0.72 0.18 -8.31
CA GLU A 137 1.46 0.86 -7.23
C GLU A 137 2.95 0.56 -7.38
N ILE A 138 3.75 1.56 -7.71
CA ILE A 138 5.20 1.44 -7.88
C ILE A 138 5.89 1.61 -6.53
N ASN A 139 6.40 0.53 -5.98
CA ASN A 139 7.08 0.52 -4.70
C ASN A 139 8.55 0.94 -4.86
N VAL A 140 8.84 2.21 -4.67
CA VAL A 140 10.19 2.77 -4.83
C VAL A 140 11.03 2.74 -3.55
N SER A 141 10.56 2.03 -2.51
CA SER A 141 11.25 1.94 -1.21
C SER A 141 12.25 0.79 -1.12
N CYS A 142 12.37 -0.03 -2.17
CA CYS A 142 13.31 -1.14 -2.20
C CYS A 142 14.74 -0.66 -2.37
N PRO A 143 15.71 -1.28 -1.66
CA PRO A 143 17.12 -1.02 -1.91
C PRO A 143 17.48 -1.36 -3.36
N ASN A 144 18.02 -0.40 -4.11
CA ASN A 144 18.49 -0.61 -5.46
C ASN A 144 19.94 -1.14 -5.41
N VAL A 145 20.16 -2.36 -5.87
CA VAL A 145 21.48 -3.02 -5.85
C VAL A 145 22.48 -2.24 -6.74
N SER A 146 22.02 -1.71 -7.87
CA SER A 146 22.87 -0.92 -8.80
C SER A 146 23.22 0.46 -8.25
N ALA A 147 22.50 0.99 -7.26
CA ALA A 147 22.76 2.28 -6.61
C ALA A 147 23.43 2.12 -5.22
N GLY A 148 24.14 1.02 -4.98
CA GLY A 148 24.83 0.78 -3.72
C GLY A 148 23.90 0.54 -2.52
N GLY A 149 22.68 0.02 -2.76
CA GLY A 149 21.70 -0.30 -1.72
C GLY A 149 20.80 0.89 -1.30
N MET A 150 20.94 2.07 -1.91
CA MET A 150 20.01 3.19 -1.68
C MET A 150 18.69 2.93 -2.41
N SER A 151 17.58 3.26 -1.75
CA SER A 151 16.26 3.21 -2.37
C SER A 151 16.12 4.30 -3.44
N VAL A 152 15.58 3.93 -4.61
CA VAL A 152 15.24 4.89 -5.68
C VAL A 152 14.36 6.02 -5.17
N GLY A 153 13.48 5.74 -4.21
CA GLY A 153 12.60 6.74 -3.60
C GLY A 153 13.29 7.80 -2.74
N THR A 154 14.59 7.67 -2.45
CA THR A 154 15.37 8.67 -1.69
C THR A 154 16.12 9.66 -2.58
N ASP A 155 16.28 9.34 -3.87
CA ASP A 155 16.93 10.20 -4.87
C ASP A 155 15.89 10.72 -5.88
N PRO A 156 15.53 12.01 -5.86
CA PRO A 156 14.50 12.57 -6.74
C PRO A 156 14.87 12.48 -8.23
N VAL A 157 16.16 12.47 -8.58
CA VAL A 157 16.61 12.37 -9.97
C VAL A 157 16.43 10.93 -10.48
N ALA A 158 16.85 9.94 -9.70
CA ALA A 158 16.66 8.53 -10.02
C ALA A 158 15.16 8.19 -10.09
N LEU A 159 14.37 8.70 -9.15
CA LEU A 159 12.91 8.53 -9.12
C LEU A 159 12.26 9.12 -10.38
N SER A 160 12.58 10.36 -10.73
CA SER A 160 12.05 11.00 -11.96
C SER A 160 12.38 10.19 -13.21
N ARG A 161 13.62 9.74 -13.34
CA ARG A 161 14.04 8.89 -14.47
C ARG A 161 13.21 7.61 -14.56
N LEU A 162 13.06 6.89 -13.45
CA LEU A 162 12.27 5.66 -13.39
C LEU A 162 10.82 5.91 -13.77
N ILE A 163 10.13 6.85 -13.08
CA ILE A 163 8.70 7.10 -13.30
C ILE A 163 8.43 7.58 -14.73
N THR A 164 9.28 8.47 -15.28
CA THR A 164 9.18 8.89 -16.69
C THR A 164 9.31 7.71 -17.67
N ARG A 165 10.20 6.76 -17.35
CA ARG A 165 10.38 5.55 -18.17
C ARG A 165 9.14 4.66 -18.10
N LEU A 166 8.60 4.44 -16.91
CA LEU A 166 7.40 3.60 -16.69
C LEU A 166 6.14 4.23 -17.32
N ARG A 167 5.98 5.54 -17.23
CA ARG A 167 4.82 6.24 -17.81
C ARG A 167 4.69 6.03 -19.32
N LYS A 168 5.79 5.85 -20.03
CA LYS A 168 5.80 5.56 -21.48
C LYS A 168 5.31 4.15 -21.83
N LEU A 169 5.24 3.24 -20.86
CA LEU A 169 4.89 1.85 -21.06
C LEU A 169 3.43 1.53 -20.78
N THR A 170 2.73 2.40 -20.05
CA THR A 170 1.37 2.11 -19.59
C THR A 170 0.50 3.35 -19.50
N ASP A 171 -0.77 3.22 -19.84
CA ASP A 171 -1.81 4.23 -19.60
C ASP A 171 -2.60 3.96 -18.31
N LYS A 172 -2.31 2.85 -17.61
CA LYS A 172 -2.94 2.57 -16.32
C LYS A 172 -2.62 3.66 -15.30
N LYS A 173 -3.53 3.85 -14.35
CA LYS A 173 -3.30 4.77 -13.23
C LYS A 173 -2.14 4.28 -12.39
N MET A 174 -1.14 5.15 -12.23
CA MET A 174 0.13 4.84 -11.58
C MET A 174 0.23 5.58 -10.25
N ILE A 175 0.25 4.83 -9.16
CA ILE A 175 0.49 5.30 -7.79
C ILE A 175 1.97 5.11 -7.50
N VAL A 176 2.64 6.09 -6.89
CA VAL A 176 4.03 5.93 -6.42
C VAL A 176 4.02 5.85 -4.90
N LYS A 177 4.51 4.72 -4.36
CA LYS A 177 4.61 4.47 -2.92
C LYS A 177 5.91 4.99 -2.35
N LEU A 178 5.81 6.08 -1.59
CA LEU A 178 6.95 6.82 -1.07
C LEU A 178 7.48 6.25 0.25
N THR A 179 8.81 6.29 0.40
CA THR A 179 9.50 5.99 1.65
C THR A 179 9.50 7.21 2.57
N PRO A 180 9.31 7.03 3.90
CA PRO A 180 9.47 8.10 4.87
C PRO A 180 10.94 8.38 5.24
N ASN A 181 11.87 7.55 4.78
CA ASN A 181 13.28 7.62 5.16
C ASN A 181 14.04 8.70 4.38
N VAL A 182 13.50 9.90 4.37
CA VAL A 182 14.01 11.11 3.72
C VAL A 182 13.86 12.31 4.66
N THR A 183 14.62 13.35 4.46
CA THR A 183 14.52 14.58 5.27
C THR A 183 13.22 15.34 4.98
N ASP A 184 12.82 15.39 3.70
CA ASP A 184 11.59 16.05 3.25
C ASP A 184 10.90 15.21 2.18
N ILE A 185 9.76 14.63 2.54
CA ILE A 185 8.98 13.76 1.65
C ILE A 185 8.36 14.52 0.47
N THR A 186 8.23 15.83 0.56
CA THR A 186 7.66 16.65 -0.53
C THR A 186 8.58 16.69 -1.76
N VAL A 187 9.89 16.48 -1.58
CA VAL A 187 10.86 16.44 -2.67
C VAL A 187 10.64 15.23 -3.58
N PRO A 188 10.69 13.98 -3.11
CA PRO A 188 10.36 12.83 -3.96
C PRO A 188 8.89 12.82 -4.40
N ALA A 189 7.96 13.37 -3.62
CA ALA A 189 6.56 13.50 -4.03
C ALA A 189 6.41 14.36 -5.31
N ARG A 190 7.04 15.54 -5.36
CA ARG A 190 7.06 16.39 -6.57
C ARG A 190 7.71 15.67 -7.74
N ALA A 191 8.88 15.07 -7.53
CA ALA A 191 9.61 14.32 -8.55
C ALA A 191 8.74 13.22 -9.18
N ALA A 192 7.97 12.47 -8.38
CA ALA A 192 7.07 11.44 -8.87
C ALA A 192 5.91 12.01 -9.70
N VAL A 193 5.23 13.05 -9.21
CA VAL A 193 4.07 13.67 -9.88
C VAL A 193 4.48 14.34 -11.19
N GLU A 194 5.55 15.14 -11.17
CA GLU A 194 6.08 15.82 -12.37
C GLU A 194 6.57 14.83 -13.44
N SER A 195 6.89 13.60 -13.04
CA SER A 195 7.32 12.52 -13.94
C SER A 195 6.19 11.62 -14.43
N GLY A 196 4.93 11.88 -14.01
CA GLY A 196 3.75 11.19 -14.55
C GLY A 196 3.05 10.23 -13.60
N ALA A 197 3.29 10.30 -12.28
CA ALA A 197 2.44 9.62 -11.30
C ALA A 197 1.03 10.24 -11.27
N ASP A 198 -0.01 9.40 -11.28
CA ASP A 198 -1.42 9.84 -11.16
C ASP A 198 -1.83 10.04 -9.70
N ALA A 199 -1.17 9.34 -8.76
CA ALA A 199 -1.42 9.41 -7.32
C ALA A 199 -0.15 9.06 -6.54
N LEU A 200 -0.18 9.33 -5.24
CA LEU A 200 0.88 8.95 -4.30
C LEU A 200 0.29 8.07 -3.19
N SER A 201 1.06 7.09 -2.70
CA SER A 201 0.76 6.40 -1.45
C SER A 201 1.91 6.63 -0.46
N MET A 202 1.58 6.85 0.80
CA MET A 202 2.56 7.13 1.85
C MET A 202 2.00 6.88 3.24
N ILE A 203 2.81 6.29 4.10
CA ILE A 203 4.26 6.02 4.02
C ILE A 203 4.52 4.52 3.90
N ASN A 204 5.65 4.13 3.28
CA ASN A 204 6.25 2.83 3.52
C ASN A 204 6.84 2.79 4.94
N THR A 205 7.51 1.71 5.34
CA THR A 205 8.02 1.50 6.68
C THR A 205 9.22 2.40 7.01
N LEU A 206 9.32 2.81 8.28
CA LEU A 206 10.48 3.52 8.82
C LEU A 206 11.63 2.55 9.09
N LEU A 207 12.85 2.95 8.81
CA LEU A 207 14.02 2.15 9.17
C LEU A 207 14.19 2.10 10.69
N GLY A 208 14.34 0.89 11.22
CA GLY A 208 14.57 0.70 12.66
C GLY A 208 15.33 -0.58 12.97
N MET A 209 15.67 -0.73 14.26
CA MET A 209 16.39 -1.88 14.79
C MET A 209 15.95 -2.15 16.24
N ARG A 210 16.00 -3.41 16.65
CA ARG A 210 15.91 -3.79 18.06
C ARG A 210 17.04 -4.76 18.43
N ILE A 211 17.47 -4.68 19.69
CA ILE A 211 18.50 -5.55 20.27
C ILE A 211 17.86 -6.45 21.32
N ASN A 212 18.18 -7.73 21.30
CA ASN A 212 17.87 -8.66 22.36
C ASN A 212 18.77 -8.38 23.57
N ILE A 213 18.19 -7.89 24.64
CA ILE A 213 18.94 -7.46 25.85
C ILE A 213 19.66 -8.61 26.58
N ARG A 214 19.33 -9.87 26.28
CA ARG A 214 19.97 -11.04 26.89
C ARG A 214 21.19 -11.50 26.12
N THR A 215 21.18 -11.36 24.79
CA THR A 215 22.27 -11.81 23.92
C THR A 215 23.15 -10.70 23.40
N GLY A 216 22.66 -9.45 23.38
CA GLY A 216 23.31 -8.32 22.75
C GLY A 216 23.18 -8.29 21.22
N GLU A 217 22.47 -9.24 20.61
CA GLU A 217 22.32 -9.39 19.16
C GLU A 217 21.05 -8.73 18.64
N PRO A 218 20.98 -8.34 17.36
CA PRO A 218 19.75 -7.92 16.71
C PRO A 218 18.63 -8.97 16.83
N ILE A 219 17.37 -8.51 16.93
CA ILE A 219 16.21 -9.44 17.05
C ILE A 219 15.77 -10.05 15.73
N ILE A 220 16.25 -9.51 14.59
CA ILE A 220 16.08 -10.08 13.24
C ILE A 220 17.45 -10.21 12.58
N ASP A 221 17.61 -11.25 11.75
CA ASP A 221 18.93 -11.61 11.21
C ASP A 221 19.50 -10.57 10.24
N HIS A 222 18.65 -9.78 9.61
CA HIS A 222 19.05 -8.68 8.71
C HIS A 222 19.49 -7.39 9.45
N VAL A 223 19.62 -7.43 10.77
CA VAL A 223 20.05 -6.33 11.65
C VAL A 223 19.02 -5.19 11.73
N THR A 224 18.69 -4.56 10.60
CA THR A 224 17.69 -3.48 10.48
C THR A 224 16.49 -3.95 9.69
N GLY A 225 15.34 -3.34 9.94
CA GLY A 225 14.10 -3.65 9.22
C GLY A 225 13.16 -2.47 9.16
N GLY A 226 12.07 -2.64 8.42
CA GLY A 226 11.00 -1.67 8.34
C GLY A 226 10.09 -1.74 9.56
N VAL A 227 9.91 -0.63 10.25
CA VAL A 227 8.99 -0.46 11.38
C VAL A 227 7.62 -0.03 10.88
N SER A 228 6.58 -0.76 11.31
CA SER A 228 5.17 -0.50 11.02
C SER A 228 4.31 -0.66 12.27
N GLY A 229 3.00 -0.43 12.19
CA GLY A 229 2.06 -0.53 13.31
C GLY A 229 1.71 0.82 13.93
N PRO A 230 0.95 0.85 15.05
CA PRO A 230 0.39 2.09 15.63
C PRO A 230 1.43 3.17 15.92
N ALA A 231 2.65 2.80 16.27
CA ALA A 231 3.72 3.74 16.58
C ALA A 231 4.10 4.68 15.40
N VAL A 232 3.80 4.31 14.14
CA VAL A 232 4.17 5.13 12.98
C VAL A 232 3.05 6.07 12.51
N LEU A 233 1.87 6.05 13.14
CA LEU A 233 0.73 6.89 12.77
C LEU A 233 1.09 8.39 12.67
N PRO A 234 1.74 9.02 13.68
CA PRO A 234 2.06 10.45 13.61
C PRO A 234 2.99 10.81 12.44
N MET A 235 3.90 9.90 12.06
CA MET A 235 4.80 10.11 10.94
C MET A 235 4.06 10.03 9.60
N GLY A 236 3.13 9.09 9.46
CA GLY A 236 2.26 8.99 8.28
C GLY A 236 1.39 10.24 8.11
N LEU A 237 0.75 10.70 9.18
CA LEU A 237 -0.10 11.89 9.18
C LEU A 237 0.67 13.15 8.73
N VAL A 238 1.85 13.40 9.29
CA VAL A 238 2.66 14.57 8.89
C VAL A 238 3.16 14.47 7.45
N ALA A 239 3.46 13.26 6.97
CA ALA A 239 3.84 13.05 5.57
C ALA A 239 2.71 13.43 4.61
N VAL A 240 1.49 12.94 4.86
CA VAL A 240 0.29 13.28 4.07
C VAL A 240 0.00 14.78 4.14
N TRP A 241 0.02 15.37 5.34
CA TRP A 241 -0.22 16.80 5.53
C TRP A 241 0.76 17.69 4.74
N LYS A 242 2.06 17.43 4.84
CA LYS A 242 3.08 18.18 4.10
C LYS A 242 2.92 18.02 2.61
N THR A 243 2.66 16.79 2.15
CA THR A 243 2.51 16.49 0.73
C THR A 243 1.23 17.13 0.18
N ARG A 244 0.10 17.09 0.88
CA ARG A 244 -1.12 17.80 0.49
C ARG A 244 -0.91 19.31 0.37
N SER A 245 -0.19 19.91 1.32
CA SER A 245 0.14 21.34 1.29
C SER A 245 1.02 21.70 0.08
N ALA A 246 1.94 20.81 -0.31
CA ALA A 246 2.86 21.02 -1.43
C ALA A 246 2.26 20.68 -2.80
N LEU A 247 1.30 19.76 -2.86
CA LEU A 247 0.65 19.19 -4.06
C LEU A 247 -0.86 19.11 -3.84
N PRO A 248 -1.59 20.25 -3.86
CA PRO A 248 -2.98 20.32 -3.44
C PRO A 248 -3.95 19.48 -4.28
N ASN A 249 -3.61 19.21 -5.55
CA ASN A 249 -4.49 18.50 -6.49
C ASN A 249 -4.11 17.02 -6.72
N THR A 250 -3.03 16.53 -6.12
CA THR A 250 -2.57 15.15 -6.31
C THR A 250 -3.36 14.21 -5.40
N PRO A 251 -3.99 13.13 -5.90
CA PRO A 251 -4.58 12.11 -5.05
C PRO A 251 -3.53 11.45 -4.14
N ILE A 252 -3.87 11.28 -2.85
CA ILE A 252 -2.98 10.70 -1.84
C ILE A 252 -3.71 9.57 -1.12
N ILE A 253 -3.05 8.41 -0.99
CA ILE A 253 -3.47 7.29 -0.17
C ILE A 253 -2.59 7.29 1.09
N GLY A 254 -3.22 7.42 2.27
CA GLY A 254 -2.53 7.42 3.55
C GLY A 254 -2.26 6.00 4.07
N ILE A 255 -1.05 5.74 4.55
CA ILE A 255 -0.62 4.44 5.07
C ILE A 255 0.20 4.63 6.34
N GLY A 256 -0.01 3.75 7.32
CA GLY A 256 0.81 3.66 8.52
C GLY A 256 0.04 3.86 9.82
N GLY A 257 0.03 2.85 10.66
CA GLY A 257 -0.55 2.89 12.00
C GLY A 257 -2.08 2.85 12.06
N ILE A 258 -2.76 2.60 10.95
CA ILE A 258 -4.23 2.57 10.87
C ILE A 258 -4.71 1.21 11.37
N ASP A 259 -5.44 1.19 12.48
CA ASP A 259 -6.07 0.02 13.08
C ASP A 259 -7.51 0.29 13.55
N SER A 260 -8.06 1.50 13.27
CA SER A 260 -9.45 1.86 13.55
C SER A 260 -9.97 2.87 12.53
N GLY A 261 -11.30 3.03 12.43
CA GLY A 261 -11.95 4.04 11.60
C GLY A 261 -11.58 5.46 12.00
N GLU A 262 -11.37 5.73 13.29
CA GLU A 262 -10.91 7.04 13.78
C GLU A 262 -9.54 7.41 13.20
N LYS A 263 -8.58 6.48 13.19
CA LYS A 263 -7.25 6.72 12.63
C LYS A 263 -7.29 6.87 11.10
N ALA A 264 -8.17 6.14 10.43
CA ALA A 264 -8.43 6.35 9.01
C ALA A 264 -8.99 7.75 8.75
N LEU A 265 -9.93 8.21 9.57
CA LEU A 265 -10.49 9.56 9.51
C LEU A 265 -9.44 10.65 9.75
N GLU A 266 -8.47 10.44 10.65
CA GLU A 266 -7.34 11.37 10.84
C GLU A 266 -6.56 11.58 9.54
N TYR A 267 -6.32 10.51 8.76
CA TYR A 267 -5.67 10.61 7.45
C TYR A 267 -6.49 11.40 6.44
N LEU A 268 -7.81 11.22 6.41
CA LEU A 268 -8.70 12.00 5.53
C LEU A 268 -8.66 13.50 5.91
N TYR A 269 -8.65 13.82 7.20
CA TYR A 269 -8.46 15.20 7.67
C TYR A 269 -7.06 15.75 7.39
N ALA A 270 -6.03 14.90 7.38
CA ALA A 270 -4.69 15.32 6.95
C ALA A 270 -4.61 15.61 5.44
N GLY A 271 -5.61 15.19 4.66
CA GLY A 271 -5.72 15.45 3.23
C GLY A 271 -5.55 14.22 2.34
N ALA A 272 -5.65 13.00 2.87
CA ALA A 272 -5.74 11.79 2.05
C ALA A 272 -7.11 11.69 1.37
N ASN A 273 -7.15 11.03 0.21
CA ASN A 273 -8.38 10.64 -0.51
C ASN A 273 -8.87 9.26 -0.09
N ALA A 274 -7.95 8.41 0.35
CA ALA A 274 -8.18 7.05 0.79
C ALA A 274 -7.04 6.59 1.72
N VAL A 275 -7.18 5.41 2.30
CA VAL A 275 -6.17 4.83 3.20
C VAL A 275 -5.89 3.36 2.86
N GLU A 276 -4.69 2.88 3.20
CA GLU A 276 -4.35 1.45 3.20
C GLU A 276 -4.11 0.94 4.62
N VAL A 277 -4.77 -0.15 4.99
CA VAL A 277 -4.59 -0.85 6.27
C VAL A 277 -3.53 -1.94 6.10
N GLY A 278 -2.43 -1.82 6.84
CA GLY A 278 -1.27 -2.72 6.75
C GLY A 278 -1.10 -3.59 7.99
N ALA A 279 -0.21 -3.19 8.91
CA ALA A 279 0.22 -4.00 10.05
C ALA A 279 -0.94 -4.56 10.90
N ALA A 280 -2.05 -3.86 11.03
CA ALA A 280 -3.23 -4.35 11.74
C ALA A 280 -3.75 -5.68 11.17
N ALA A 281 -3.70 -5.86 9.85
CA ALA A 281 -4.14 -7.09 9.17
C ALA A 281 -3.27 -8.32 9.48
N LEU A 282 -2.05 -8.14 9.99
CA LEU A 282 -1.19 -9.25 10.41
C LEU A 282 -1.66 -9.88 11.73
N PHE A 283 -2.32 -9.11 12.57
CA PHE A 283 -2.83 -9.55 13.87
C PHE A 283 -4.33 -9.87 13.82
N GLU A 284 -5.06 -9.12 13.00
CA GLU A 284 -6.49 -9.26 12.76
C GLU A 284 -6.74 -9.25 11.25
N PRO A 285 -6.86 -10.41 10.59
CA PRO A 285 -7.04 -10.49 9.13
C PRO A 285 -8.23 -9.67 8.60
N THR A 286 -9.25 -9.45 9.43
CA THR A 286 -10.45 -8.69 9.11
C THR A 286 -10.34 -7.18 9.39
N ALA A 287 -9.21 -6.71 9.95
CA ALA A 287 -9.02 -5.30 10.28
C ALA A 287 -9.32 -4.34 9.12
N PRO A 288 -8.94 -4.61 7.85
CA PRO A 288 -9.27 -3.71 6.76
C PRO A 288 -10.79 -3.52 6.59
N LEU A 289 -11.57 -4.60 6.68
CA LEU A 289 -13.04 -4.52 6.57
C LEU A 289 -13.67 -3.84 7.79
N ARG A 290 -13.19 -4.15 9.00
CA ARG A 290 -13.68 -3.49 10.22
C ARG A 290 -13.41 -1.99 10.17
N VAL A 291 -12.17 -1.59 9.84
CA VAL A 291 -11.80 -0.17 9.69
C VAL A 291 -12.67 0.53 8.65
N ALA A 292 -12.97 -0.16 7.52
CA ALA A 292 -13.84 0.41 6.49
C ALA A 292 -15.25 0.69 7.00
N ARG A 293 -15.84 -0.24 7.77
CA ARG A 293 -17.18 -0.07 8.35
C ARG A 293 -17.19 1.02 9.43
N GLU A 294 -16.23 1.00 10.34
CA GLU A 294 -16.09 2.05 11.35
C GLU A 294 -15.95 3.44 10.72
N LEU A 295 -15.18 3.54 9.62
CA LEU A 295 -15.02 4.80 8.89
C LEU A 295 -16.32 5.23 8.19
N ASP A 296 -17.05 4.29 7.57
CA ASP A 296 -18.32 4.56 6.90
C ASP A 296 -19.35 5.14 7.90
N ASP A 297 -19.44 4.56 9.11
CA ASP A 297 -20.29 5.06 10.20
C ASP A 297 -19.83 6.46 10.67
N LEU A 298 -18.52 6.69 10.79
CA LEU A 298 -17.99 8.01 11.16
C LEU A 298 -18.26 9.08 10.10
N LEU A 299 -18.33 8.72 8.84
CA LEU A 299 -18.63 9.64 7.74
C LEU A 299 -20.11 10.05 7.69
N ASP A 300 -21.04 9.24 8.24
CA ASP A 300 -22.45 9.63 8.41
C ASP A 300 -22.59 10.94 9.19
N GLU A 301 -21.71 11.18 10.15
CA GLU A 301 -21.68 12.40 10.96
C GLU A 301 -20.92 13.57 10.29
N ARG A 302 -20.39 13.35 9.07
CA ARG A 302 -19.49 14.28 8.37
C ARG A 302 -19.84 14.42 6.88
N PRO A 303 -21.07 14.84 6.56
CA PRO A 303 -21.57 14.84 5.17
C PRO A 303 -20.73 15.70 4.25
N GLU A 304 -20.16 16.82 4.72
CA GLU A 304 -19.31 17.67 3.89
C GLU A 304 -18.02 16.97 3.45
N LEU A 305 -17.41 16.20 4.36
CA LEU A 305 -16.22 15.39 4.00
C LEU A 305 -16.61 14.23 3.07
N ALA A 306 -17.70 13.54 3.35
CA ALA A 306 -18.18 12.45 2.52
C ALA A 306 -18.48 12.92 1.07
N ASP A 307 -19.14 14.07 0.91
CA ASP A 307 -19.41 14.67 -0.40
C ASP A 307 -18.14 15.04 -1.18
N LYS A 308 -17.10 15.52 -0.51
CA LYS A 308 -15.80 15.80 -1.11
C LYS A 308 -15.13 14.52 -1.59
N LEU A 309 -15.06 13.49 -0.73
CA LEU A 309 -14.46 12.20 -1.07
C LEU A 309 -15.12 11.54 -2.28
N ALA A 310 -16.44 11.58 -2.35
CA ALA A 310 -17.20 11.05 -3.48
C ALA A 310 -16.83 11.72 -4.83
N LYS A 311 -16.40 12.98 -4.79
CA LYS A 311 -15.91 13.74 -5.94
C LYS A 311 -14.39 13.57 -6.19
N GLY A 312 -13.70 12.80 -5.36
CA GLY A 312 -12.23 12.69 -5.38
C GLY A 312 -11.51 13.90 -4.80
N GLU A 313 -12.24 14.79 -4.15
CA GLU A 313 -11.71 15.94 -3.43
C GLU A 313 -11.26 15.53 -2.02
N THR A 314 -10.63 16.44 -1.28
CA THR A 314 -10.16 16.20 0.08
C THR A 314 -10.65 17.28 1.03
N TRP A 315 -10.50 17.02 2.33
CA TRP A 315 -10.83 18.00 3.37
C TRP A 315 -10.03 19.30 3.23
N ARG A 316 -8.80 19.23 2.73
CA ARG A 316 -7.85 20.34 2.58
C ARG A 316 -7.61 20.70 1.14
#